data_24c068e388b76d51f13b4031a3db1b28
#
_entry.id   24c068e388b76d51f13b4031a3db1b28
#
_cell.length_a   1.000
_cell.length_b   1.000
_cell.length_c   1.000
_cell.angle_alpha   90.00
_cell.angle_beta   90.00
_cell.angle_gamma   90.00
#
_symmetry.space_group_name_H-M   'P 1'
#
loop_
_entity.id
_entity.type
_entity.pdbx_description
1 polymer ?
#
loop_
_entity_poly.entity_id
_entity_poly.type
_entity_poly.pdbx_seq_one_letter_code
_entity_poly.pdbx_strand_id
1 'polypeptide(L)'
;ELFNAFGIPEYSLEGFEADDMLGTIVEELKDREDIEIVIASGDMDTLQLVGPRVKVFTLRKGVKDVVIYGEKEVRERYGFSQRFVTDYKGLSGDQSDNITGVPGIGEKTATNLIQTFGTVEQIYEALEGEEIERFKKAGVSERVMNLLKEHKDEATFSKMLATIRRDAPINFSLPKESWKETVSLTEVRKVLSDLEFRSLVSRAEQVLNGNSNVIKRSEDISKDPVEKESEHLSEKELKETDLALWLIDSTITNPTEEDILNFAKTENIFDAQKRVYEELKKEGLQNIYENIELPLIPVINRMEKVGIEIDKKYLSDLSVKYNNKLKELEIDIWKLCGEEFNLNSPKQLGEVLFTKLGILKKGGKKTPGGAISTKESELEKIKDLHPVVPLILEYREFSKLVGTYIDAIPKLVSDDGRLHAKFVQTGTTTGRLSSKDPNLQNIPIKTESGFAIRKAFIAGKGKTLLVFDYSQIQLRVAAFLSGDEKLIEIFKKGEDIHTAVASKVFNVPLEKVDKEMRRKAKVINFGIIYGMGVRALKQNLNSTMEEANKFYEDYFNTFSTLAKYLDETRIKAGKM
;
A
#
# COMPACT_ATOMS: atom_id res chain seq x y z
N GLU A 1 25.23 12.24 2.08
CA GLU A 1 25.18 13.21 3.19
C GLU A 1 24.73 12.56 4.50
N LEU A 2 23.61 11.79 4.52
CA LEU A 2 23.11 11.10 5.72
C LEU A 2 24.12 10.08 6.25
N PHE A 3 24.63 9.17 5.43
CA PHE A 3 25.61 8.18 5.88
C PHE A 3 26.87 8.82 6.43
N ASN A 4 27.35 9.91 5.81
CA ASN A 4 28.49 10.67 6.32
C ASN A 4 28.21 11.30 7.69
N ALA A 5 27.02 11.90 7.88
CA ALA A 5 26.63 12.48 9.15
C ALA A 5 26.50 11.42 10.27
N PHE A 6 26.04 10.21 9.91
CA PHE A 6 25.99 9.08 10.82
C PHE A 6 27.36 8.37 11.00
N GLY A 7 28.41 8.81 10.31
CA GLY A 7 29.73 8.17 10.37
C GLY A 7 29.73 6.74 9.82
N ILE A 8 28.80 6.43 8.91
CA ILE A 8 28.68 5.12 8.28
C ILE A 8 29.53 5.11 7.01
N PRO A 9 30.53 4.21 6.91
CA PRO A 9 31.36 4.10 5.71
C PRO A 9 30.54 3.63 4.51
N GLU A 10 30.81 4.21 3.35
CA GLU A 10 30.17 3.88 2.09
C GLU A 10 31.21 3.23 1.15
N TYR A 11 30.86 2.09 0.58
CA TYR A 11 31.69 1.38 -0.37
C TYR A 11 30.99 1.34 -1.72
N SER A 12 31.70 1.74 -2.76
CA SER A 12 31.22 1.66 -4.16
C SER A 12 32.39 1.30 -5.07
N LEU A 13 32.17 0.41 -6.03
CA LEU A 13 33.17 -0.01 -6.99
C LEU A 13 32.54 -0.21 -8.36
N GLU A 14 33.05 0.46 -9.37
CA GLU A 14 32.56 0.32 -10.75
C GLU A 14 32.76 -1.11 -11.28
N GLY A 15 31.70 -1.70 -11.86
CA GLY A 15 31.71 -3.06 -12.39
C GLY A 15 31.41 -4.16 -11.36
N PHE A 16 31.06 -3.79 -10.12
CA PHE A 16 30.62 -4.72 -9.08
C PHE A 16 29.29 -4.28 -8.51
N GLU A 17 28.48 -5.23 -8.11
CA GLU A 17 27.21 -4.97 -7.42
C GLU A 17 27.43 -4.77 -5.92
N ALA A 18 26.44 -4.16 -5.24
CA ALA A 18 26.54 -3.96 -3.79
C ALA A 18 26.66 -5.29 -3.04
N ASP A 19 26.02 -6.33 -3.53
CA ASP A 19 26.02 -7.66 -2.94
C ASP A 19 27.39 -8.34 -3.03
N ASP A 20 28.18 -8.06 -4.09
CA ASP A 20 29.57 -8.52 -4.21
C ASP A 20 30.47 -7.90 -3.11
N MET A 21 30.20 -6.65 -2.76
CA MET A 21 30.91 -6.00 -1.64
C MET A 21 30.51 -6.61 -0.31
N LEU A 22 29.21 -6.89 -0.09
CA LEU A 22 28.73 -7.59 1.10
C LEU A 22 29.35 -9.00 1.19
N GLY A 23 29.36 -9.74 0.08
CA GLY A 23 29.98 -11.06 -0.01
C GLY A 23 31.47 -11.05 0.32
N THR A 24 32.19 -10.03 -0.16
CA THR A 24 33.61 -9.84 0.09
C THR A 24 33.88 -9.52 1.57
N ILE A 25 33.09 -8.62 2.19
CA ILE A 25 33.22 -8.30 3.61
C ILE A 25 32.93 -9.53 4.50
N VAL A 26 31.91 -10.32 4.14
CA VAL A 26 31.62 -11.59 4.85
C VAL A 26 32.80 -12.56 4.75
N GLU A 27 33.43 -12.67 3.58
CA GLU A 27 34.58 -13.55 3.35
C GLU A 27 35.82 -13.08 4.12
N GLU A 28 36.11 -11.76 4.16
CA GLU A 28 37.22 -11.18 4.92
C GLU A 28 37.06 -11.39 6.44
N LEU A 29 35.81 -11.44 6.92
CA LEU A 29 35.50 -11.61 8.35
C LEU A 29 35.23 -13.07 8.75
N LYS A 30 35.39 -14.04 7.84
CA LYS A 30 35.02 -15.45 8.10
C LYS A 30 35.76 -16.09 9.29
N ASP A 31 37.01 -15.68 9.53
CA ASP A 31 37.86 -16.21 10.60
C ASP A 31 37.71 -15.46 11.93
N ARG A 32 36.88 -14.42 11.97
CA ARG A 32 36.63 -13.61 13.19
C ARG A 32 35.47 -14.22 13.99
N GLU A 33 35.80 -15.07 14.98
CA GLU A 33 34.79 -15.74 15.82
C GLU A 33 34.08 -14.83 16.81
N ASP A 34 34.65 -13.65 17.08
CA ASP A 34 34.16 -12.62 17.99
C ASP A 34 33.13 -11.67 17.36
N ILE A 35 32.78 -11.86 16.08
CA ILE A 35 31.90 -10.95 15.34
C ILE A 35 30.65 -11.70 14.84
N GLU A 36 29.48 -11.10 15.03
CA GLU A 36 28.23 -11.45 14.34
C GLU A 36 27.97 -10.45 13.22
N ILE A 37 27.66 -10.94 12.02
CA ILE A 37 27.38 -10.11 10.85
C ILE A 37 25.88 -10.10 10.61
N VAL A 38 25.29 -8.90 10.50
CA VAL A 38 23.88 -8.74 10.13
C VAL A 38 23.82 -7.91 8.84
N ILE A 39 23.43 -8.55 7.75
CA ILE A 39 23.23 -7.91 6.45
C ILE A 39 21.80 -7.35 6.42
N ALA A 40 21.63 -6.04 6.26
CA ALA A 40 20.34 -5.41 6.08
C ALA A 40 20.09 -5.22 4.58
N SER A 41 19.31 -6.11 3.95
CA SER A 41 19.00 -6.05 2.53
C SER A 41 17.55 -6.45 2.25
N GLY A 42 16.97 -5.83 1.21
CA GLY A 42 15.69 -6.28 0.61
C GLY A 42 15.90 -7.37 -0.44
N ASP A 43 17.14 -7.59 -0.86
CA ASP A 43 17.50 -8.59 -1.86
C ASP A 43 17.68 -9.98 -1.23
N MET A 44 16.93 -10.94 -1.77
CA MET A 44 16.97 -12.32 -1.29
C MET A 44 18.22 -13.08 -1.75
N ASP A 45 19.00 -12.54 -2.66
CA ASP A 45 20.27 -13.13 -3.10
C ASP A 45 21.29 -13.17 -1.98
N THR A 46 21.24 -12.17 -1.09
CA THR A 46 22.06 -12.14 0.12
C THR A 46 21.84 -13.34 1.06
N LEU A 47 20.73 -14.11 0.90
CA LEU A 47 20.50 -15.33 1.68
C LEU A 47 21.56 -16.43 1.43
N GLN A 48 22.26 -16.41 0.31
CA GLN A 48 23.39 -17.30 0.06
C GLN A 48 24.60 -17.02 0.97
N LEU A 49 24.63 -15.84 1.62
CA LEU A 49 25.69 -15.45 2.56
C LEU A 49 25.39 -15.87 4.00
N VAL A 50 24.17 -16.33 4.29
CA VAL A 50 23.76 -16.76 5.63
C VAL A 50 24.65 -17.90 6.13
N GLY A 51 25.03 -17.83 7.38
CA GLY A 51 25.87 -18.83 8.04
C GLY A 51 25.70 -18.79 9.57
N PRO A 52 26.52 -19.53 10.31
CA PRO A 52 26.39 -19.59 11.78
C PRO A 52 26.46 -18.23 12.48
N ARG A 53 27.20 -17.29 11.88
CA ARG A 53 27.41 -15.94 12.39
C ARG A 53 26.97 -14.84 11.43
N VAL A 54 26.35 -15.19 10.32
CA VAL A 54 25.84 -14.27 9.31
C VAL A 54 24.34 -14.41 9.20
N LYS A 55 23.63 -13.33 9.46
CA LYS A 55 22.16 -13.25 9.35
C LYS A 55 21.76 -12.18 8.35
N VAL A 56 20.62 -12.34 7.71
CA VAL A 56 20.04 -11.34 6.81
C VAL A 56 18.77 -10.78 7.44
N PHE A 57 18.77 -9.47 7.65
CA PHE A 57 17.64 -8.68 8.11
C PHE A 57 16.92 -8.10 6.90
N THR A 58 15.61 -8.37 6.76
CA THR A 58 14.81 -7.87 5.65
C THR A 58 13.43 -7.41 6.09
N LEU A 59 12.80 -6.52 5.29
CA LEU A 59 11.46 -6.02 5.50
C LEU A 59 10.48 -6.78 4.60
N ARG A 60 9.40 -7.36 5.16
CA ARG A 60 8.34 -8.06 4.39
C ARG A 60 7.27 -7.13 3.86
N LYS A 61 6.59 -6.41 4.74
CA LYS A 61 5.51 -5.48 4.39
C LYS A 61 5.63 -4.20 5.23
N GLY A 62 6.40 -3.25 4.72
CA GLY A 62 6.66 -1.99 5.43
C GLY A 62 7.63 -2.15 6.61
N VAL A 63 7.93 -1.04 7.29
CA VAL A 63 9.00 -0.93 8.28
C VAL A 63 8.76 -1.76 9.56
N LYS A 64 7.52 -2.19 9.82
CA LYS A 64 7.15 -2.90 11.06
C LYS A 64 7.16 -4.43 10.94
N ASP A 65 7.21 -4.98 9.74
CA ASP A 65 7.20 -6.44 9.49
C ASP A 65 8.61 -6.89 9.07
N VAL A 66 9.42 -7.16 10.06
CA VAL A 66 10.83 -7.51 9.95
C VAL A 66 11.03 -9.00 10.06
N VAL A 67 11.88 -9.56 9.21
CA VAL A 67 12.32 -10.96 9.29
C VAL A 67 13.85 -11.01 9.35
N ILE A 68 14.37 -11.80 10.27
CA ILE A 68 15.79 -12.12 10.35
C ILE A 68 15.96 -13.56 9.86
N TYR A 69 16.67 -13.74 8.76
CA TYR A 69 16.99 -15.05 8.19
C TYR A 69 18.35 -15.53 8.74
N GLY A 70 18.33 -16.58 9.55
CA GLY A 70 19.45 -17.46 9.80
C GLY A 70 19.31 -18.75 9.00
N GLU A 71 20.19 -19.72 9.23
CA GLU A 71 20.19 -21.01 8.52
C GLU A 71 18.86 -21.77 8.64
N LYS A 72 18.19 -21.66 9.80
CA LYS A 72 16.90 -22.30 10.08
C LYS A 72 15.81 -21.68 9.22
N GLU A 73 15.70 -20.37 9.20
CA GLU A 73 14.66 -19.62 8.47
C GLU A 73 14.83 -19.78 6.96
N VAL A 74 16.07 -19.87 6.44
CA VAL A 74 16.32 -20.18 5.03
C VAL A 74 15.83 -21.59 4.69
N ARG A 75 16.11 -22.56 5.57
CA ARG A 75 15.66 -23.95 5.37
C ARG A 75 14.14 -24.08 5.44
N GLU A 76 13.48 -23.34 6.33
CA GLU A 76 12.01 -23.30 6.41
C GLU A 76 11.39 -22.68 5.16
N ARG A 77 12.03 -21.66 4.58
CA ARG A 77 11.54 -20.96 3.38
C ARG A 77 11.69 -21.79 2.10
N TYR A 78 12.87 -22.37 1.87
CA TYR A 78 13.22 -23.03 0.60
C TYR A 78 13.18 -24.55 0.67
N GLY A 79 13.17 -25.12 1.87
CA GLY A 79 13.25 -26.58 2.08
C GLY A 79 14.66 -27.16 1.95
N PHE A 80 15.69 -26.30 1.77
CA PHE A 80 17.10 -26.69 1.68
C PHE A 80 18.02 -25.64 2.35
N SER A 81 19.30 -25.97 2.51
CA SER A 81 20.29 -25.08 3.13
C SER A 81 20.66 -23.92 2.21
N GLN A 82 21.03 -22.76 2.79
CA GLN A 82 21.46 -21.55 2.12
C GLN A 82 22.55 -21.76 1.05
N ARG A 83 23.42 -22.74 1.23
CA ARG A 83 24.50 -23.10 0.27
C ARG A 83 23.99 -23.50 -1.11
N PHE A 84 22.70 -23.85 -1.23
CA PHE A 84 22.09 -24.27 -2.49
C PHE A 84 21.22 -23.19 -3.13
N VAL A 85 21.20 -21.97 -2.60
CA VAL A 85 20.38 -20.87 -3.16
C VAL A 85 20.81 -20.56 -4.60
N THR A 86 22.11 -20.54 -4.87
CA THR A 86 22.64 -20.30 -6.22
C THR A 86 22.31 -21.45 -7.18
N ASP A 87 22.38 -22.70 -6.72
CA ASP A 87 22.00 -23.88 -7.49
C ASP A 87 20.51 -23.86 -7.84
N TYR A 88 19.67 -23.49 -6.87
CA TYR A 88 18.23 -23.32 -7.07
C TYR A 88 17.94 -22.26 -8.14
N LYS A 89 18.59 -21.09 -8.07
CA LYS A 89 18.45 -20.03 -9.08
C LYS A 89 19.02 -20.43 -10.44
N GLY A 90 20.08 -21.22 -10.46
CA GLY A 90 20.63 -21.84 -11.69
C GLY A 90 19.60 -22.67 -12.42
N LEU A 91 18.70 -23.36 -11.70
CA LEU A 91 17.64 -24.20 -12.27
C LEU A 91 16.37 -23.42 -12.57
N SER A 92 15.83 -22.66 -11.58
CA SER A 92 14.54 -21.97 -11.69
C SER A 92 14.62 -20.64 -12.43
N GLY A 93 15.82 -20.08 -12.57
CA GLY A 93 16.04 -18.70 -12.97
C GLY A 93 15.65 -17.69 -11.89
N ASP A 94 15.87 -16.41 -12.18
CA ASP A 94 15.38 -15.27 -11.43
C ASP A 94 14.92 -14.17 -12.38
N GLN A 95 13.63 -13.87 -12.34
CA GLN A 95 13.03 -12.84 -13.21
C GLN A 95 13.39 -11.42 -12.82
N SER A 96 13.73 -11.17 -11.53
CA SER A 96 14.13 -9.85 -11.06
C SER A 96 15.46 -9.42 -11.68
N ASP A 97 16.40 -10.36 -11.82
CA ASP A 97 17.75 -10.12 -12.33
C ASP A 97 17.94 -10.59 -13.77
N ASN A 98 16.84 -10.93 -14.42
CA ASN A 98 16.84 -11.42 -15.81
C ASN A 98 17.71 -12.69 -16.01
N ILE A 99 17.77 -13.55 -14.99
CA ILE A 99 18.46 -14.84 -15.02
C ILE A 99 17.47 -15.89 -15.53
N THR A 100 17.82 -16.55 -16.64
CA THR A 100 16.87 -17.41 -17.37
C THR A 100 16.59 -18.72 -16.66
N GLY A 101 17.58 -19.32 -16.02
CA GLY A 101 17.49 -20.70 -15.51
C GLY A 101 17.35 -21.74 -16.65
N VAL A 102 16.79 -22.89 -16.31
CA VAL A 102 16.45 -23.94 -17.30
C VAL A 102 15.01 -23.70 -17.77
N PRO A 103 14.78 -23.40 -19.06
CA PRO A 103 13.43 -23.16 -19.57
C PRO A 103 12.46 -24.31 -19.25
N GLY A 104 11.34 -23.99 -18.60
CA GLY A 104 10.33 -24.98 -18.21
C GLY A 104 10.55 -25.66 -16.86
N ILE A 105 11.61 -25.31 -16.13
CA ILE A 105 11.83 -25.70 -14.74
C ILE A 105 11.46 -24.51 -13.81
N GLY A 106 10.36 -24.65 -13.11
CA GLY A 106 9.94 -23.66 -12.11
C GLY A 106 10.37 -24.04 -10.69
N GLU A 107 10.08 -23.16 -9.74
CA GLU A 107 10.46 -23.23 -8.31
C GLU A 107 10.27 -24.61 -7.67
N LYS A 108 9.09 -25.21 -7.84
CA LYS A 108 8.77 -26.53 -7.24
C LYS A 108 9.67 -27.64 -7.75
N THR A 109 9.95 -27.66 -9.06
CA THR A 109 10.79 -28.67 -9.67
C THR A 109 12.24 -28.46 -9.27
N ALA A 110 12.73 -27.23 -9.27
CA ALA A 110 14.06 -26.87 -8.82
C ALA A 110 14.28 -27.27 -7.35
N THR A 111 13.32 -26.95 -6.46
CA THR A 111 13.38 -27.38 -5.06
C THR A 111 13.49 -28.88 -4.90
N ASN A 112 12.68 -29.65 -5.62
CA ASN A 112 12.73 -31.14 -5.55
C ASN A 112 14.08 -31.70 -6.06
N LEU A 113 14.63 -31.11 -7.11
CA LEU A 113 15.95 -31.50 -7.65
C LEU A 113 17.04 -31.20 -6.61
N ILE A 114 17.06 -30.01 -6.03
CA ILE A 114 18.05 -29.62 -5.01
C ILE A 114 17.95 -30.50 -3.76
N GLN A 115 16.75 -30.78 -3.29
CA GLN A 115 16.54 -31.62 -2.10
C GLN A 115 17.01 -33.08 -2.33
N THR A 116 16.91 -33.56 -3.56
CA THR A 116 17.23 -34.96 -3.90
C THR A 116 18.69 -35.14 -4.27
N PHE A 117 19.25 -34.22 -5.03
CA PHE A 117 20.58 -34.40 -5.66
C PHE A 117 21.63 -33.44 -5.06
N GLY A 118 21.24 -32.26 -4.54
CA GLY A 118 22.17 -31.24 -4.05
C GLY A 118 22.46 -30.19 -5.11
N THR A 119 23.71 -30.06 -5.54
CA THR A 119 24.16 -29.01 -6.48
C THR A 119 23.77 -29.28 -7.92
N VAL A 120 23.82 -28.27 -8.76
CA VAL A 120 23.60 -28.38 -10.21
C VAL A 120 24.56 -29.42 -10.81
N GLU A 121 25.81 -29.42 -10.39
CA GLU A 121 26.82 -30.39 -10.87
C GLU A 121 26.41 -31.82 -10.52
N GLN A 122 25.97 -32.07 -9.27
CA GLN A 122 25.52 -33.41 -8.85
C GLN A 122 24.26 -33.86 -9.57
N ILE A 123 23.36 -32.93 -9.95
CA ILE A 123 22.19 -33.26 -10.78
C ILE A 123 22.65 -33.76 -12.17
N TYR A 124 23.61 -33.07 -12.79
CA TYR A 124 24.13 -33.46 -14.08
C TYR A 124 24.98 -34.75 -14.05
N GLU A 125 25.76 -34.97 -13.00
CA GLU A 125 26.44 -36.24 -12.75
C GLU A 125 25.45 -37.42 -12.68
N ALA A 126 24.33 -37.22 -11.94
CA ALA A 126 23.29 -38.25 -11.86
C ALA A 126 22.56 -38.48 -13.19
N LEU A 127 22.41 -37.44 -14.04
CA LEU A 127 21.83 -37.54 -15.38
C LEU A 127 22.75 -38.27 -16.34
N GLU A 128 24.06 -38.03 -16.25
CA GLU A 128 25.09 -38.71 -17.05
C GLU A 128 25.30 -40.19 -16.60
N GLY A 129 25.13 -40.42 -15.28
CA GLY A 129 25.17 -41.77 -14.67
C GLY A 129 23.89 -42.58 -14.87
N GLU A 130 22.91 -42.06 -15.62
CA GLU A 130 21.63 -42.73 -15.93
C GLU A 130 20.83 -43.17 -14.68
N GLU A 131 20.89 -42.40 -13.57
CA GLU A 131 20.15 -42.67 -12.33
C GLU A 131 18.63 -42.41 -12.45
N ILE A 132 17.99 -42.88 -13.51
CA ILE A 132 16.59 -42.60 -13.89
C ILE A 132 15.60 -42.89 -12.76
N GLU A 133 15.81 -43.96 -11.99
CA GLU A 133 14.93 -44.31 -10.87
C GLU A 133 14.99 -43.30 -9.73
N ARG A 134 16.10 -42.60 -9.53
CA ARG A 134 16.26 -41.55 -8.52
C ARG A 134 15.52 -40.30 -8.95
N PHE A 135 15.53 -39.93 -10.24
CA PHE A 135 14.74 -38.84 -10.78
C PHE A 135 13.24 -39.13 -10.70
N LYS A 136 12.79 -40.34 -11.00
CA LYS A 136 11.39 -40.73 -10.86
C LYS A 136 10.90 -40.63 -9.41
N LYS A 137 11.70 -41.12 -8.45
CA LYS A 137 11.40 -41.01 -7.02
C LYS A 137 11.30 -39.54 -6.54
N ALA A 138 12.08 -38.64 -7.13
CA ALA A 138 11.99 -37.20 -6.89
C ALA A 138 10.78 -36.55 -7.58
N GLY A 139 9.92 -37.29 -8.26
CA GLY A 139 8.78 -36.77 -9.02
C GLY A 139 9.19 -36.01 -10.29
N VAL A 140 10.39 -36.25 -10.82
CA VAL A 140 10.93 -35.60 -12.02
C VAL A 140 10.55 -36.44 -13.24
N SER A 141 9.80 -35.84 -14.16
CA SER A 141 9.35 -36.51 -15.37
C SER A 141 10.50 -36.65 -16.42
N GLU A 142 10.34 -37.55 -17.34
CA GLU A 142 11.28 -37.74 -18.46
C GLU A 142 11.45 -36.46 -19.30
N ARG A 143 10.35 -35.69 -19.46
CA ARG A 143 10.39 -34.36 -20.09
C ARG A 143 11.34 -33.42 -19.37
N VAL A 144 11.31 -33.35 -18.05
CA VAL A 144 12.19 -32.47 -17.25
C VAL A 144 13.64 -32.94 -17.36
N MET A 145 13.91 -34.25 -17.35
CA MET A 145 15.26 -34.78 -17.56
C MET A 145 15.81 -34.38 -18.93
N ASN A 146 14.97 -34.41 -19.98
CA ASN A 146 15.37 -33.95 -21.30
C ASN A 146 15.65 -32.45 -21.34
N LEU A 147 14.80 -31.62 -20.72
CA LEU A 147 15.06 -30.18 -20.59
C LEU A 147 16.38 -29.90 -19.88
N LEU A 148 16.68 -30.61 -18.80
CA LEU A 148 17.97 -30.48 -18.12
C LEU A 148 19.14 -30.82 -19.05
N LYS A 149 19.05 -31.90 -19.82
CA LYS A 149 20.11 -32.31 -20.79
C LYS A 149 20.32 -31.27 -21.89
N GLU A 150 19.22 -30.69 -22.40
CA GLU A 150 19.26 -29.68 -23.47
C GLU A 150 19.84 -28.35 -23.02
N HIS A 151 19.65 -27.98 -21.73
CA HIS A 151 19.95 -26.67 -21.17
C HIS A 151 21.02 -26.71 -20.06
N LYS A 152 22.01 -27.59 -20.17
CA LYS A 152 23.09 -27.72 -19.19
C LYS A 152 23.90 -26.42 -19.04
N ASP A 153 24.23 -25.82 -20.17
CA ASP A 153 25.04 -24.60 -20.20
C ASP A 153 24.28 -23.40 -19.61
N GLU A 154 22.97 -23.28 -19.89
CA GLU A 154 22.10 -22.25 -19.32
C GLU A 154 21.97 -22.38 -17.80
N ALA A 155 21.84 -23.61 -17.29
CA ALA A 155 21.77 -23.85 -15.84
C ALA A 155 23.07 -23.41 -15.13
N THR A 156 24.22 -23.81 -15.71
CA THR A 156 25.54 -23.48 -15.17
C THR A 156 25.82 -21.98 -15.26
N PHE A 157 25.46 -21.35 -16.38
CA PHE A 157 25.63 -19.93 -16.58
C PHE A 157 24.71 -19.12 -15.64
N SER A 158 23.47 -19.55 -15.49
CA SER A 158 22.51 -18.93 -14.56
C SER A 158 22.95 -19.05 -13.10
N LYS A 159 23.51 -20.21 -12.70
CA LYS A 159 24.11 -20.36 -11.36
C LYS A 159 25.28 -19.41 -11.17
N MET A 160 26.16 -19.26 -12.16
CA MET A 160 27.29 -18.36 -12.12
C MET A 160 26.83 -16.89 -11.95
N LEU A 161 25.81 -16.47 -12.70
CA LEU A 161 25.24 -15.12 -12.61
C LEU A 161 24.57 -14.86 -11.26
N ALA A 162 23.89 -15.84 -10.68
CA ALA A 162 23.24 -15.74 -9.38
C ALA A 162 24.22 -15.83 -8.19
N THR A 163 25.50 -16.09 -8.45
CA THR A 163 26.50 -16.26 -7.39
C THR A 163 27.17 -14.93 -7.05
N ILE A 164 26.96 -14.46 -5.83
CA ILE A 164 27.62 -13.26 -5.28
C ILE A 164 29.12 -13.49 -5.23
N ARG A 165 29.88 -12.56 -5.79
CA ARG A 165 31.35 -12.57 -5.73
C ARG A 165 31.82 -12.22 -4.31
N ARG A 166 32.99 -12.79 -3.94
CA ARG A 166 33.59 -12.63 -2.61
C ARG A 166 35.02 -12.13 -2.69
N ASP A 167 35.38 -11.57 -3.84
CA ASP A 167 36.74 -11.16 -4.19
C ASP A 167 36.79 -9.75 -4.79
N ALA A 168 35.78 -8.92 -4.50
CA ALA A 168 35.78 -7.54 -4.95
C ALA A 168 36.96 -6.77 -4.34
N PRO A 169 37.74 -6.02 -5.13
CA PRO A 169 38.92 -5.32 -4.64
C PRO A 169 38.56 -4.04 -3.88
N ILE A 170 37.81 -4.20 -2.79
CA ILE A 170 37.46 -3.13 -1.86
C ILE A 170 38.49 -3.02 -0.75
N ASN A 171 38.67 -1.82 -0.22
CA ASN A 171 39.56 -1.58 0.93
C ASN A 171 38.72 -1.53 2.19
N PHE A 172 38.26 -2.68 2.66
CA PHE A 172 37.49 -2.80 3.89
C PHE A 172 38.39 -2.82 5.11
N SER A 173 38.03 -2.11 6.17
CA SER A 173 38.67 -2.21 7.47
C SER A 173 37.62 -2.16 8.58
N LEU A 174 37.71 -3.12 9.49
CA LEU A 174 36.82 -3.14 10.64
C LEU A 174 37.10 -1.92 11.53
N PRO A 175 36.11 -1.11 11.89
CA PRO A 175 36.29 0.03 12.79
C PRO A 175 36.87 -0.41 14.14
N LYS A 176 37.79 0.38 14.68
CA LYS A 176 38.43 0.12 15.99
C LYS A 176 37.52 0.49 17.15
N GLU A 177 36.69 1.50 16.97
CA GLU A 177 35.76 2.03 17.95
C GLU A 177 34.33 1.70 17.54
N SER A 178 33.42 1.60 18.49
CA SER A 178 32.01 1.33 18.19
C SER A 178 31.39 2.56 17.52
N TRP A 179 30.45 2.32 16.61
CA TRP A 179 29.74 3.40 15.91
C TRP A 179 29.10 4.41 16.89
N LYS A 180 28.59 3.95 18.04
CA LYS A 180 28.01 4.84 19.07
C LYS A 180 29.01 5.81 19.69
N GLU A 181 30.29 5.45 19.71
CA GLU A 181 31.37 6.30 20.26
C GLU A 181 31.87 7.34 19.25
N THR A 182 31.71 7.06 17.96
CA THR A 182 32.23 7.91 16.88
C THR A 182 31.18 8.84 16.26
N VAL A 183 29.90 8.50 16.34
CA VAL A 183 28.83 9.28 15.72
C VAL A 183 28.56 10.60 16.46
N SER A 184 28.51 11.71 15.70
CA SER A 184 28.20 13.04 16.24
C SER A 184 26.70 13.34 16.17
N LEU A 185 26.02 13.37 17.31
CA LEU A 185 24.62 13.75 17.39
C LEU A 185 24.34 15.14 16.79
N THR A 186 25.29 16.06 16.94
CA THR A 186 25.18 17.43 16.40
C THR A 186 25.15 17.44 14.88
N GLU A 187 26.02 16.67 14.23
CA GLU A 187 26.04 16.56 12.76
C GLU A 187 24.79 15.85 12.23
N VAL A 188 24.38 14.76 12.87
CA VAL A 188 23.14 14.03 12.52
C VAL A 188 21.93 14.94 12.61
N ARG A 189 21.79 15.68 13.73
CA ARG A 189 20.69 16.63 13.92
C ARG A 189 20.69 17.71 12.83
N LYS A 190 21.84 18.27 12.51
CA LYS A 190 21.98 19.29 11.48
C LYS A 190 21.48 18.78 10.13
N VAL A 191 22.01 17.64 9.65
CA VAL A 191 21.65 17.09 8.34
C VAL A 191 20.17 16.67 8.28
N LEU A 192 19.64 16.05 9.34
CA LEU A 192 18.22 15.70 9.39
C LEU A 192 17.31 16.94 9.38
N SER A 193 17.74 18.03 10.04
CA SER A 193 16.99 19.29 10.04
C SER A 193 17.06 20.00 8.69
N ASP A 194 18.22 20.01 8.04
CA ASP A 194 18.41 20.60 6.71
C ASP A 194 17.59 19.86 5.63
N LEU A 195 17.38 18.55 5.81
CA LEU A 195 16.54 17.72 4.96
C LEU A 195 15.06 17.72 5.38
N GLU A 196 14.67 18.52 6.36
CA GLU A 196 13.30 18.61 6.90
C GLU A 196 12.74 17.28 7.48
N PHE A 197 13.60 16.35 7.87
CA PHE A 197 13.21 15.08 8.49
C PHE A 197 12.97 15.23 10.01
N ARG A 198 12.02 16.08 10.36
CA ARG A 198 11.75 16.48 11.75
C ARG A 198 11.51 15.32 12.72
N SER A 199 10.74 14.31 12.28
CA SER A 199 10.45 13.12 13.08
C SER A 199 11.67 12.20 13.29
N LEU A 200 12.66 12.25 12.38
CA LEU A 200 13.86 11.43 12.51
C LEU A 200 14.91 12.05 13.44
N VAL A 201 14.82 13.35 13.71
CA VAL A 201 15.74 14.02 14.65
C VAL A 201 15.60 13.43 16.05
N SER A 202 14.38 13.42 16.60
CA SER A 202 14.10 12.86 17.93
C SER A 202 14.42 11.37 18.02
N ARG A 203 14.15 10.63 16.95
CA ARG A 203 14.46 9.19 16.90
C ARG A 203 15.97 8.92 16.87
N ALA A 204 16.74 9.71 16.13
CA ALA A 204 18.19 9.64 16.13
C ALA A 204 18.75 9.95 17.52
N GLU A 205 18.22 10.96 18.21
CA GLU A 205 18.58 11.34 19.58
C GLU A 205 18.34 10.21 20.57
N GLN A 206 17.19 9.54 20.50
CA GLN A 206 16.87 8.39 21.37
C GLN A 206 17.83 7.23 21.16
N VAL A 207 18.13 6.88 19.90
CA VAL A 207 19.06 5.78 19.57
C VAL A 207 20.48 6.10 20.03
N LEU A 208 20.96 7.32 19.81
CA LEU A 208 22.34 7.72 20.12
C LEU A 208 22.55 7.96 21.62
N ASN A 209 21.56 8.47 22.34
CA ASN A 209 21.64 8.67 23.80
C ASN A 209 21.45 7.39 24.62
N GLY A 210 21.28 6.24 23.99
CA GLY A 210 21.24 4.94 24.68
C GLY A 210 19.90 4.55 25.29
N ASN A 211 18.81 5.30 25.02
CA ASN A 211 17.44 4.93 25.41
C ASN A 211 16.88 3.87 24.47
N SER A 212 17.55 2.71 24.41
CA SER A 212 17.19 1.62 23.50
C SER A 212 16.05 0.74 24.06
N ASN A 213 14.85 1.28 24.20
CA ASN A 213 13.65 0.44 24.37
C ASN A 213 13.06 -0.05 23.03
N VAL A 214 13.72 0.22 21.90
CA VAL A 214 13.22 -0.13 20.55
C VAL A 214 13.64 -1.55 20.09
N ILE A 215 14.61 -2.21 20.73
CA ILE A 215 15.18 -3.49 20.24
C ILE A 215 14.86 -4.69 21.15
N LYS A 216 14.03 -4.54 22.19
CA LYS A 216 13.65 -5.68 23.06
C LYS A 216 12.22 -6.17 22.82
N ARG A 217 11.91 -6.60 21.62
CA ARG A 217 10.63 -7.26 21.30
C ARG A 217 10.75 -8.59 20.56
N SER A 218 11.84 -9.30 20.66
CA SER A 218 11.95 -10.63 20.03
C SER A 218 12.62 -11.73 20.86
N GLU A 219 12.94 -11.52 22.14
CA GLU A 219 13.38 -12.62 23.03
C GLU A 219 12.88 -12.34 24.43
N ASP A 220 11.74 -12.92 24.82
CA ASP A 220 11.48 -13.54 26.11
C ASP A 220 9.97 -13.79 26.29
N ILE A 221 9.55 -14.99 25.88
CA ILE A 221 8.36 -15.64 26.45
C ILE A 221 8.89 -16.62 27.48
N SER A 222 9.09 -16.16 28.68
CA SER A 222 8.99 -16.94 29.95
C SER A 222 9.73 -16.24 31.08
N LYS A 223 8.98 -15.50 31.91
CA LYS A 223 9.12 -15.43 33.38
C LYS A 223 8.11 -14.44 33.95
N ASP A 224 7.49 -14.85 35.05
CA ASP A 224 6.40 -14.17 35.76
C ASP A 224 6.68 -12.70 36.12
N PRO A 225 5.60 -11.86 36.20
CA PRO A 225 5.75 -10.43 36.41
C PRO A 225 6.03 -10.09 37.86
N VAL A 226 7.16 -9.47 38.10
CA VAL A 226 7.33 -8.61 39.27
C VAL A 226 6.74 -7.25 38.88
N GLU A 227 5.68 -6.86 39.57
CA GLU A 227 5.02 -5.54 39.41
C GLU A 227 6.04 -4.40 39.63
N LYS A 228 6.48 -3.78 38.49
CA LYS A 228 6.95 -2.41 38.48
C LYS A 228 5.80 -1.57 37.94
N GLU A 229 5.40 -0.54 38.68
CA GLU A 229 4.45 0.45 38.25
C GLU A 229 4.77 0.88 36.81
N SER A 230 3.76 0.77 35.91
CA SER A 230 3.92 0.95 34.49
C SER A 230 4.24 2.43 34.16
N GLU A 231 5.42 2.68 33.63
CA GLU A 231 5.79 3.99 33.05
C GLU A 231 5.06 4.30 31.72
N HIS A 232 4.03 3.51 31.38
CA HIS A 232 3.26 3.62 30.13
C HIS A 232 1.77 3.82 30.45
N LEU A 233 1.11 4.60 29.61
CA LEU A 233 -0.36 4.71 29.59
C LEU A 233 -0.97 3.35 29.29
N SER A 234 -2.11 3.04 29.90
CA SER A 234 -2.91 1.90 29.50
C SER A 234 -3.34 2.03 28.03
N GLU A 235 -3.63 0.92 27.35
CA GLU A 235 -4.10 0.92 25.95
C GLU A 235 -5.32 1.83 25.75
N LYS A 236 -6.19 1.91 26.76
CA LYS A 236 -7.35 2.79 26.75
C LYS A 236 -6.93 4.27 26.81
N GLU A 237 -6.08 4.63 27.77
CA GLU A 237 -5.61 6.02 27.94
C GLU A 237 -4.82 6.48 26.72
N LEU A 238 -4.00 5.60 26.13
CA LEU A 238 -3.28 5.92 24.90
C LEU A 238 -4.26 6.21 23.77
N LYS A 239 -5.26 5.36 23.54
CA LYS A 239 -6.27 5.57 22.51
C LYS A 239 -7.09 6.85 22.71
N GLU A 240 -7.42 7.20 23.96
CA GLU A 240 -8.09 8.45 24.31
C GLU A 240 -7.19 9.66 24.04
N THR A 241 -5.90 9.57 24.35
CA THR A 241 -4.92 10.64 24.08
C THR A 241 -4.65 10.81 22.59
N ASP A 242 -4.57 9.70 21.82
CA ASP A 242 -4.46 9.71 20.36
C ASP A 242 -5.61 10.50 19.71
N LEU A 243 -6.83 10.25 20.18
CA LEU A 243 -8.02 11.00 19.72
C LEU A 243 -7.95 12.48 20.06
N ALA A 244 -7.48 12.82 21.24
CA ALA A 244 -7.33 14.21 21.66
C ALA A 244 -6.29 14.95 20.80
N LEU A 245 -5.14 14.32 20.56
CA LEU A 245 -4.08 14.87 19.71
C LEU A 245 -4.57 15.04 18.26
N TRP A 246 -5.23 14.02 17.70
CA TRP A 246 -5.79 14.09 16.37
C TRP A 246 -6.85 15.18 16.20
N LEU A 247 -7.67 15.45 17.23
CA LEU A 247 -8.62 16.57 17.21
C LEU A 247 -7.92 17.92 17.15
N ILE A 248 -6.79 18.08 17.86
CA ILE A 248 -5.98 19.31 17.86
C ILE A 248 -5.32 19.50 16.49
N ASP A 249 -4.70 18.46 15.98
CA ASP A 249 -4.04 18.45 14.66
C ASP A 249 -4.43 17.21 13.86
N SER A 250 -5.48 17.33 13.05
CA SER A 250 -5.99 16.23 12.22
C SER A 250 -5.03 15.79 11.10
N THR A 251 -3.94 16.49 10.87
CA THR A 251 -2.90 16.07 9.92
C THR A 251 -2.05 14.93 10.48
N ILE A 252 -2.00 14.80 11.81
CA ILE A 252 -1.37 13.67 12.51
C ILE A 252 -2.37 12.51 12.53
N THR A 253 -2.45 11.78 11.41
CA THR A 253 -3.33 10.61 11.31
C THR A 253 -2.74 9.39 11.98
N ASN A 254 -3.57 8.63 12.72
CA ASN A 254 -3.14 7.48 13.54
C ASN A 254 -1.98 7.86 14.48
N PRO A 255 -2.16 8.83 15.37
CA PRO A 255 -1.12 9.25 16.28
C PRO A 255 -0.50 8.06 17.02
N THR A 256 0.76 8.17 17.36
CA THR A 256 1.52 7.20 18.14
C THR A 256 1.94 7.83 19.46
N GLU A 257 2.39 7.04 20.42
CA GLU A 257 2.98 7.56 21.67
C GLU A 257 4.10 8.57 21.38
N GLU A 258 4.90 8.31 20.34
CA GLU A 258 5.96 9.23 19.89
C GLU A 258 5.39 10.58 19.42
N ASP A 259 4.28 10.58 18.70
CA ASP A 259 3.62 11.81 18.23
C ASP A 259 3.10 12.63 19.41
N ILE A 260 2.57 11.96 20.45
CA ILE A 260 2.10 12.60 21.68
C ILE A 260 3.26 13.27 22.42
N LEU A 261 4.38 12.56 22.59
CA LEU A 261 5.59 13.06 23.24
C LEU A 261 6.19 14.25 22.49
N ASN A 262 6.28 14.14 21.15
CA ASN A 262 6.79 15.18 20.27
C ASN A 262 5.91 16.45 20.31
N PHE A 263 4.59 16.30 20.25
CA PHE A 263 3.64 17.40 20.36
C PHE A 263 3.83 18.14 21.69
N ALA A 264 3.91 17.40 22.76
CA ALA A 264 4.05 17.96 24.12
C ALA A 264 5.48 18.41 24.45
N LYS A 265 6.50 18.07 23.63
CA LYS A 265 7.92 18.37 23.86
C LYS A 265 8.40 17.91 25.24
N THR A 266 8.09 16.67 25.60
CA THR A 266 8.50 16.02 26.85
C THR A 266 8.78 14.55 26.62
N GLU A 267 9.60 13.95 27.50
CA GLU A 267 9.90 12.51 27.45
C GLU A 267 8.96 11.69 28.36
N ASN A 268 8.20 12.35 29.24
CA ASN A 268 7.26 11.70 30.14
C ASN A 268 5.86 11.67 29.51
N ILE A 269 5.33 10.45 29.30
CA ILE A 269 4.04 10.25 28.62
C ILE A 269 2.84 10.80 29.40
N PHE A 270 2.91 10.81 30.73
CA PHE A 270 1.83 11.36 31.57
C PHE A 270 1.80 12.88 31.52
N ASP A 271 2.99 13.52 31.50
CA ASP A 271 3.09 14.97 31.27
C ASP A 271 2.64 15.34 29.86
N ALA A 272 2.97 14.52 28.89
CA ALA A 272 2.54 14.70 27.50
C ALA A 272 1.01 14.63 27.38
N GLN A 273 0.39 13.61 27.96
CA GLN A 273 -1.06 13.46 28.00
C GLN A 273 -1.73 14.71 28.61
N LYS A 274 -1.22 15.18 29.74
CA LYS A 274 -1.75 16.37 30.41
C LYS A 274 -1.69 17.59 29.49
N ARG A 275 -0.57 17.83 28.80
CA ARG A 275 -0.42 18.96 27.87
C ARG A 275 -1.34 18.84 26.66
N VAL A 276 -1.55 17.64 26.13
CA VAL A 276 -2.52 17.42 25.06
C VAL A 276 -3.92 17.79 25.51
N TYR A 277 -4.36 17.39 26.71
CA TYR A 277 -5.69 17.77 27.22
C TYR A 277 -5.80 19.26 27.57
N GLU A 278 -4.74 19.89 28.03
CA GLU A 278 -4.71 21.34 28.24
C GLU A 278 -4.90 22.11 26.92
N GLU A 279 -4.19 21.69 25.86
CA GLU A 279 -4.32 22.31 24.55
C GLU A 279 -5.68 22.02 23.90
N LEU A 280 -6.20 20.79 24.02
CA LEU A 280 -7.55 20.44 23.57
C LEU A 280 -8.62 21.37 24.16
N LYS A 281 -8.50 21.69 25.45
CA LYS A 281 -9.39 22.60 26.15
C LYS A 281 -9.23 24.05 25.68
N LYS A 282 -7.99 24.48 25.48
CA LYS A 282 -7.64 25.83 25.01
C LYS A 282 -8.18 26.09 23.62
N GLU A 283 -8.12 25.08 22.72
CA GLU A 283 -8.67 25.13 21.37
C GLU A 283 -10.22 24.98 21.34
N GLY A 284 -10.88 24.80 22.48
CA GLY A 284 -12.34 24.71 22.60
C GLY A 284 -12.91 23.38 22.03
N LEU A 285 -12.10 22.35 21.90
CA LEU A 285 -12.46 21.05 21.30
C LEU A 285 -13.01 20.06 22.31
N GLN A 286 -13.01 20.38 23.60
CA GLN A 286 -13.43 19.50 24.70
C GLN A 286 -14.84 18.92 24.49
N ASN A 287 -15.78 19.75 24.02
CA ASN A 287 -17.16 19.30 23.80
C ASN A 287 -17.26 18.23 22.70
N ILE A 288 -16.49 18.36 21.60
CA ILE A 288 -16.43 17.36 20.51
C ILE A 288 -15.80 16.07 21.05
N TYR A 289 -14.70 16.20 21.77
CA TYR A 289 -13.98 15.08 22.35
C TYR A 289 -14.86 14.26 23.31
N GLU A 290 -15.49 14.91 24.31
CA GLU A 290 -16.26 14.24 25.35
C GLU A 290 -17.63 13.72 24.88
N ASN A 291 -18.31 14.45 23.99
CA ASN A 291 -19.69 14.14 23.60
C ASN A 291 -19.82 13.41 22.24
N ILE A 292 -18.75 13.36 21.45
CA ILE A 292 -18.76 12.68 20.15
C ILE A 292 -17.70 11.59 20.11
N GLU A 293 -16.41 11.94 20.23
CA GLU A 293 -15.31 11.00 19.92
C GLU A 293 -15.14 9.92 20.99
N LEU A 294 -15.14 10.27 22.27
CA LEU A 294 -15.05 9.25 23.34
C LEU A 294 -16.24 8.28 23.34
N PRO A 295 -17.50 8.74 23.21
CA PRO A 295 -18.65 7.84 23.13
C PRO A 295 -18.65 6.92 21.90
N LEU A 296 -17.94 7.27 20.81
CA LEU A 296 -17.81 6.42 19.65
C LEU A 296 -16.89 5.22 19.88
N ILE A 297 -15.90 5.31 20.76
CA ILE A 297 -14.95 4.19 21.03
C ILE A 297 -15.70 2.88 21.34
N PRO A 298 -16.60 2.81 22.35
CA PRO A 298 -17.32 1.58 22.65
C PRO A 298 -18.27 1.15 21.53
N VAL A 299 -18.82 2.08 20.73
CA VAL A 299 -19.66 1.76 19.59
C VAL A 299 -18.85 1.07 18.52
N ILE A 300 -17.68 1.61 18.16
CA ILE A 300 -16.78 1.03 17.16
C ILE A 300 -16.27 -0.33 17.62
N ASN A 301 -15.81 -0.45 18.86
CA ASN A 301 -15.36 -1.73 19.43
C ASN A 301 -16.47 -2.80 19.35
N ARG A 302 -17.72 -2.42 19.61
CA ARG A 302 -18.87 -3.31 19.47
C ARG A 302 -19.15 -3.67 18.02
N MET A 303 -19.07 -2.71 17.08
CA MET A 303 -19.21 -2.96 15.64
C MET A 303 -18.18 -3.98 15.15
N GLU A 304 -16.91 -3.78 15.50
CA GLU A 304 -15.81 -4.67 15.14
C GLU A 304 -16.01 -6.07 15.74
N LYS A 305 -16.40 -6.15 17.02
CA LYS A 305 -16.67 -7.42 17.71
C LYS A 305 -17.84 -8.17 17.11
N VAL A 306 -18.90 -7.48 16.70
CA VAL A 306 -20.09 -8.12 16.09
C VAL A 306 -19.80 -8.56 14.67
N GLY A 307 -19.04 -7.78 13.88
CA GLY A 307 -18.77 -8.05 12.48
C GLY A 307 -20.02 -8.16 11.61
N ILE A 308 -19.84 -8.55 10.36
CA ILE A 308 -20.93 -8.75 9.39
C ILE A 308 -20.85 -10.14 8.77
N GLU A 309 -21.99 -10.83 8.64
CA GLU A 309 -22.04 -12.16 8.08
C GLU A 309 -21.81 -12.16 6.56
N ILE A 310 -21.01 -13.14 6.09
CA ILE A 310 -20.60 -13.26 4.68
C ILE A 310 -21.06 -14.58 4.09
N ASP A 311 -21.73 -14.49 2.96
CA ASP A 311 -22.04 -15.64 2.12
C ASP A 311 -20.79 -16.08 1.33
N LYS A 312 -20.00 -16.96 1.94
CA LYS A 312 -18.77 -17.52 1.32
C LYS A 312 -19.07 -18.28 0.04
N LYS A 313 -20.22 -18.97 -0.02
CA LYS A 313 -20.61 -19.75 -1.20
C LYS A 313 -20.87 -18.82 -2.37
N TYR A 314 -21.64 -17.76 -2.15
CA TYR A 314 -21.89 -16.75 -3.18
C TYR A 314 -20.58 -16.12 -3.71
N LEU A 315 -19.62 -15.79 -2.83
CA LEU A 315 -18.32 -15.27 -3.25
C LEU A 315 -17.53 -16.31 -4.06
N SER A 316 -17.57 -17.57 -3.68
CA SER A 316 -16.92 -18.65 -4.45
C SER A 316 -17.50 -18.79 -5.85
N ASP A 317 -18.83 -18.76 -5.98
CA ASP A 317 -19.53 -18.83 -7.27
C ASP A 317 -19.20 -17.59 -8.13
N LEU A 318 -19.13 -16.41 -7.50
CA LEU A 318 -18.75 -15.16 -8.15
C LEU A 318 -17.26 -15.18 -8.60
N SER A 319 -16.37 -15.77 -7.81
CA SER A 319 -14.95 -15.96 -8.17
C SER A 319 -14.82 -16.78 -9.45
N VAL A 320 -15.51 -17.93 -9.55
CA VAL A 320 -15.50 -18.76 -10.76
C VAL A 320 -15.98 -17.95 -11.97
N LYS A 321 -17.10 -17.25 -11.82
CA LYS A 321 -17.68 -16.43 -12.91
C LYS A 321 -16.71 -15.35 -13.39
N TYR A 322 -16.08 -14.62 -12.46
CA TYR A 322 -15.21 -13.49 -12.83
C TYR A 322 -13.85 -13.94 -13.33
N ASN A 323 -13.31 -15.05 -12.82
CA ASN A 323 -12.08 -15.64 -13.36
C ASN A 323 -12.27 -16.16 -14.78
N ASN A 324 -13.45 -16.72 -15.13
CA ASN A 324 -13.76 -17.09 -16.50
C ASN A 324 -13.83 -15.86 -17.41
N LYS A 325 -14.47 -14.77 -16.95
CA LYS A 325 -14.51 -13.51 -17.69
C LYS A 325 -13.13 -12.89 -17.89
N LEU A 326 -12.23 -12.97 -16.89
CA LEU A 326 -10.85 -12.55 -17.01
C LEU A 326 -10.09 -13.31 -18.10
N LYS A 327 -10.25 -14.63 -18.14
CA LYS A 327 -9.62 -15.46 -19.19
C LYS A 327 -10.12 -15.13 -20.60
N GLU A 328 -11.45 -14.88 -20.75
CA GLU A 328 -12.02 -14.43 -22.01
C GLU A 328 -11.41 -13.08 -22.45
N LEU A 329 -11.34 -12.13 -21.55
CA LEU A 329 -10.74 -10.80 -21.79
C LEU A 329 -9.25 -10.89 -22.13
N GLU A 330 -8.48 -11.75 -21.45
CA GLU A 330 -7.06 -11.98 -21.77
C GLU A 330 -6.88 -12.45 -23.21
N ILE A 331 -7.64 -13.48 -23.63
CA ILE A 331 -7.59 -14.03 -24.99
C ILE A 331 -7.93 -12.94 -26.02
N ASP A 332 -9.00 -12.18 -25.79
CA ASP A 332 -9.44 -11.13 -26.70
C ASP A 332 -8.42 -9.98 -26.80
N ILE A 333 -7.82 -9.60 -25.67
CA ILE A 333 -6.77 -8.56 -25.63
C ILE A 333 -5.54 -9.04 -26.40
N TRP A 334 -5.02 -10.25 -26.13
CA TRP A 334 -3.86 -10.80 -26.80
C TRP A 334 -4.08 -10.94 -28.31
N LYS A 335 -5.29 -11.38 -28.71
CA LYS A 335 -5.66 -11.45 -30.12
C LYS A 335 -5.62 -10.07 -30.81
N LEU A 336 -6.08 -9.01 -30.14
CA LEU A 336 -6.03 -7.66 -30.68
C LEU A 336 -4.61 -7.06 -30.66
N CYS A 337 -3.78 -7.48 -29.74
CA CYS A 337 -2.39 -7.05 -29.62
C CYS A 337 -1.43 -7.85 -30.51
N GLY A 338 -1.83 -9.06 -30.94
CA GLY A 338 -1.01 -9.96 -31.76
C GLY A 338 0.05 -10.75 -30.96
N GLU A 339 0.06 -10.64 -29.64
CA GLU A 339 1.00 -11.34 -28.75
C GLU A 339 0.42 -11.53 -27.33
N GLU A 340 0.94 -12.52 -26.62
CA GLU A 340 0.67 -12.75 -25.22
C GLU A 340 1.65 -11.95 -24.35
N PHE A 341 1.15 -11.28 -23.30
CA PHE A 341 1.95 -10.53 -22.33
C PHE A 341 1.21 -10.42 -21.00
N ASN A 342 1.92 -10.05 -19.95
CA ASN A 342 1.33 -9.86 -18.62
C ASN A 342 0.56 -8.54 -18.54
N LEU A 343 -0.78 -8.62 -18.58
CA LEU A 343 -1.71 -7.47 -18.49
C LEU A 343 -1.61 -6.71 -17.15
N ASN A 344 -1.15 -7.38 -16.10
CA ASN A 344 -0.93 -6.79 -14.79
C ASN A 344 0.43 -6.07 -14.66
N SER A 345 1.32 -6.19 -15.68
CA SER A 345 2.58 -5.45 -15.74
C SER A 345 2.38 -4.09 -16.43
N PRO A 346 2.45 -2.94 -15.71
CA PRO A 346 2.34 -1.63 -16.33
C PRO A 346 3.40 -1.35 -17.40
N LYS A 347 4.59 -1.96 -17.26
CA LYS A 347 5.70 -1.82 -18.21
C LYS A 347 5.37 -2.51 -19.53
N GLN A 348 5.01 -3.80 -19.49
CA GLN A 348 4.68 -4.58 -20.68
C GLN A 348 3.45 -4.00 -21.39
N LEU A 349 2.41 -3.67 -20.61
CA LEU A 349 1.21 -3.04 -21.16
C LEU A 349 1.52 -1.69 -21.83
N GLY A 350 2.37 -0.86 -21.24
CA GLY A 350 2.79 0.41 -21.82
C GLY A 350 3.58 0.21 -23.13
N GLU A 351 4.46 -0.76 -23.18
CA GLU A 351 5.22 -1.13 -24.37
C GLU A 351 4.29 -1.57 -25.52
N VAL A 352 3.36 -2.48 -25.24
CA VAL A 352 2.41 -2.97 -26.25
C VAL A 352 1.52 -1.83 -26.76
N LEU A 353 0.89 -1.06 -25.86
CA LEU A 353 -0.05 -0.02 -26.26
C LEU A 353 0.61 1.15 -26.98
N PHE A 354 1.72 1.65 -26.45
CA PHE A 354 2.29 2.91 -26.90
C PHE A 354 3.42 2.74 -27.94
N THR A 355 4.18 1.66 -27.85
CA THR A 355 5.30 1.41 -28.78
C THR A 355 4.88 0.53 -29.94
N LYS A 356 4.23 -0.62 -29.69
CA LYS A 356 3.89 -1.58 -30.75
C LYS A 356 2.61 -1.19 -31.50
N LEU A 357 1.53 -0.87 -30.77
CA LEU A 357 0.25 -0.44 -31.38
C LEU A 357 0.20 1.04 -31.72
N GLY A 358 1.17 1.83 -31.24
CA GLY A 358 1.26 3.26 -31.56
C GLY A 358 0.09 4.11 -31.05
N ILE A 359 -0.62 3.66 -30.01
CA ILE A 359 -1.80 4.36 -29.47
C ILE A 359 -1.33 5.55 -28.63
N LEU A 360 -1.06 6.66 -29.29
CA LEU A 360 -0.55 7.87 -28.64
C LEU A 360 -1.54 9.02 -28.75
N LYS A 361 -1.86 9.63 -27.60
CA LYS A 361 -2.46 10.97 -27.54
C LYS A 361 -1.36 11.99 -27.25
N LYS A 362 -1.27 13.08 -28.01
CA LYS A 362 -0.34 14.19 -27.70
C LYS A 362 -0.53 14.65 -26.25
N GLY A 363 0.54 14.62 -25.44
CA GLY A 363 0.51 15.08 -24.05
C GLY A 363 0.19 14.00 -23.00
N GLY A 364 0.42 12.72 -23.27
CA GLY A 364 0.29 11.64 -22.27
C GLY A 364 1.17 11.89 -21.04
N LYS A 365 0.61 11.68 -19.84
CA LYS A 365 1.32 11.88 -18.58
C LYS A 365 2.41 10.81 -18.43
N LYS A 366 3.64 11.25 -18.15
CA LYS A 366 4.78 10.34 -17.91
C LYS A 366 4.86 9.94 -16.44
N THR A 367 5.36 8.75 -16.18
CA THR A 367 5.75 8.29 -14.84
C THR A 367 7.07 8.98 -14.43
N PRO A 368 7.46 8.95 -13.14
CA PRO A 368 8.76 9.46 -12.71
C PRO A 368 9.96 8.85 -13.47
N GLY A 369 9.83 7.59 -13.95
CA GLY A 369 10.82 6.92 -14.79
C GLY A 369 10.72 7.21 -16.29
N GLY A 370 9.95 8.25 -16.71
CA GLY A 370 9.85 8.70 -18.09
C GLY A 370 8.90 7.91 -19.01
N ALA A 371 8.39 6.75 -18.60
CA ALA A 371 7.45 5.93 -19.36
C ALA A 371 6.04 6.58 -19.39
N ILE A 372 5.27 6.33 -20.44
CA ILE A 372 3.88 6.78 -20.52
C ILE A 372 3.03 6.01 -19.50
N SER A 373 2.24 6.75 -18.72
CA SER A 373 1.42 6.17 -17.66
C SER A 373 0.25 5.35 -18.21
N THR A 374 0.12 4.12 -17.75
CA THR A 374 -1.02 3.24 -18.03
C THR A 374 -2.10 3.28 -16.95
N LYS A 375 -2.12 4.32 -16.08
CA LYS A 375 -3.16 4.47 -15.05
C LYS A 375 -4.54 4.56 -15.72
N GLU A 376 -5.57 4.09 -15.01
CA GLU A 376 -6.97 4.09 -15.47
C GLU A 376 -7.38 5.46 -16.06
N SER A 377 -7.09 6.55 -15.33
CA SER A 377 -7.40 7.91 -15.78
C SER A 377 -6.71 8.35 -17.06
N GLU A 378 -5.58 7.73 -17.44
CA GLU A 378 -4.90 7.98 -18.72
C GLU A 378 -5.45 7.08 -19.82
N LEU A 379 -5.77 5.82 -19.52
CA LEU A 379 -6.40 4.89 -20.46
C LEU A 379 -7.82 5.36 -20.85
N GLU A 380 -8.60 5.87 -19.91
CA GLU A 380 -9.93 6.46 -20.19
C GLU A 380 -9.87 7.59 -21.24
N LYS A 381 -8.78 8.37 -21.28
CA LYS A 381 -8.59 9.45 -22.28
C LYS A 381 -8.36 8.95 -23.71
N ILE A 382 -7.98 7.69 -23.85
CA ILE A 382 -7.63 7.05 -25.13
C ILE A 382 -8.53 5.86 -25.46
N LYS A 383 -9.62 5.66 -24.72
CA LYS A 383 -10.50 4.50 -24.87
C LYS A 383 -11.12 4.36 -26.26
N ASP A 384 -11.35 5.48 -26.93
CA ASP A 384 -11.95 5.52 -28.26
C ASP A 384 -10.92 5.40 -29.40
N LEU A 385 -9.60 5.37 -29.09
CA LEU A 385 -8.55 5.31 -30.09
C LEU A 385 -8.26 3.90 -30.61
N HIS A 386 -8.54 2.87 -29.79
CA HIS A 386 -8.32 1.49 -30.18
C HIS A 386 -9.23 0.55 -29.39
N PRO A 387 -9.83 -0.49 -30.02
CA PRO A 387 -10.77 -1.40 -29.36
C PRO A 387 -10.19 -2.20 -28.19
N VAL A 388 -8.86 -2.35 -28.12
CA VAL A 388 -8.20 -3.03 -26.99
C VAL A 388 -8.29 -2.25 -25.67
N VAL A 389 -8.37 -0.92 -25.72
CA VAL A 389 -8.33 -0.09 -24.51
C VAL A 389 -9.53 -0.30 -23.58
N PRO A 390 -10.78 -0.31 -24.08
CA PRO A 390 -11.94 -0.68 -23.26
C PRO A 390 -11.82 -2.06 -22.62
N LEU A 391 -11.31 -3.06 -23.34
CA LEU A 391 -11.12 -4.41 -22.81
C LEU A 391 -10.08 -4.45 -21.67
N ILE A 392 -9.00 -3.68 -21.79
CA ILE A 392 -7.99 -3.56 -20.73
C ILE A 392 -8.58 -2.88 -19.49
N LEU A 393 -9.42 -1.86 -19.66
CA LEU A 393 -10.11 -1.21 -18.54
C LEU A 393 -11.05 -2.19 -17.85
N GLU A 394 -11.83 -2.97 -18.61
CA GLU A 394 -12.70 -4.02 -18.09
C GLU A 394 -11.91 -5.12 -17.39
N TYR A 395 -10.83 -5.61 -17.98
CA TYR A 395 -9.94 -6.60 -17.38
C TYR A 395 -9.40 -6.12 -16.02
N ARG A 396 -8.92 -4.89 -15.93
CA ARG A 396 -8.41 -4.32 -14.68
C ARG A 396 -9.47 -4.17 -13.62
N GLU A 397 -10.70 -3.82 -14.01
CA GLU A 397 -11.83 -3.78 -13.08
C GLU A 397 -12.06 -5.17 -12.49
N PHE A 398 -12.25 -6.20 -13.31
CA PHE A 398 -12.48 -7.56 -12.85
C PHE A 398 -11.31 -8.11 -12.04
N SER A 399 -10.08 -7.90 -12.48
CA SER A 399 -8.85 -8.32 -11.77
C SER A 399 -8.79 -7.72 -10.36
N LYS A 400 -9.09 -6.42 -10.23
CA LYS A 400 -9.16 -5.74 -8.93
C LYS A 400 -10.28 -6.29 -8.06
N LEU A 401 -11.48 -6.53 -8.63
CA LEU A 401 -12.61 -7.07 -7.89
C LEU A 401 -12.31 -8.47 -7.35
N VAL A 402 -11.73 -9.33 -8.16
CA VAL A 402 -11.33 -10.69 -7.77
C VAL A 402 -10.26 -10.64 -6.69
N GLY A 403 -9.12 -10.00 -6.96
CA GLY A 403 -7.98 -10.03 -6.06
C GLY A 403 -8.19 -9.29 -4.74
N THR A 404 -8.89 -8.13 -4.77
CA THR A 404 -9.02 -7.28 -3.58
C THR A 404 -10.20 -7.70 -2.69
N TYR A 405 -11.28 -8.23 -3.27
CA TYR A 405 -12.50 -8.49 -2.53
C TYR A 405 -12.95 -9.95 -2.60
N ILE A 406 -13.17 -10.51 -3.78
CA ILE A 406 -13.85 -11.78 -3.95
C ILE A 406 -13.02 -12.93 -3.35
N ASP A 407 -11.72 -12.99 -3.64
CA ASP A 407 -10.82 -14.04 -3.16
C ASP A 407 -10.18 -13.70 -1.81
N ALA A 408 -10.14 -12.41 -1.44
CA ALA A 408 -9.55 -11.95 -0.19
C ALA A 408 -10.53 -12.04 1.00
N ILE A 409 -11.78 -11.58 0.82
CA ILE A 409 -12.77 -11.55 1.90
C ILE A 409 -12.99 -12.92 2.55
N PRO A 410 -13.17 -14.04 1.80
CA PRO A 410 -13.40 -15.35 2.41
C PRO A 410 -12.28 -15.83 3.35
N LYS A 411 -11.04 -15.37 3.13
CA LYS A 411 -9.85 -15.69 3.94
C LYS A 411 -9.80 -14.91 5.26
N LEU A 412 -10.53 -13.79 5.33
CA LEU A 412 -10.60 -12.91 6.50
C LEU A 412 -11.84 -13.17 7.36
N VAL A 413 -12.73 -14.04 6.90
CA VAL A 413 -13.95 -14.42 7.63
C VAL A 413 -13.57 -15.39 8.74
N SER A 414 -13.89 -15.02 9.99
CA SER A 414 -13.66 -15.82 11.18
C SER A 414 -14.52 -17.09 11.23
N ASP A 415 -14.27 -17.95 12.24
CA ASP A 415 -14.97 -19.21 12.43
C ASP A 415 -16.49 -19.05 12.68
N ASP A 416 -16.90 -17.88 13.19
CA ASP A 416 -18.31 -17.52 13.38
C ASP A 416 -19.05 -17.14 12.08
N GLY A 417 -18.36 -17.21 10.93
CA GLY A 417 -18.91 -16.87 9.62
C GLY A 417 -18.97 -15.37 9.34
N ARG A 418 -18.33 -14.54 10.17
CA ARG A 418 -18.42 -13.08 10.10
C ARG A 418 -17.08 -12.43 9.77
N LEU A 419 -17.14 -11.31 9.11
CA LEU A 419 -16.02 -10.45 8.79
C LEU A 419 -15.92 -9.34 9.85
N HIS A 420 -14.78 -9.24 10.51
CA HIS A 420 -14.50 -8.29 11.58
C HIS A 420 -13.51 -7.23 11.11
N ALA A 421 -13.97 -6.36 10.18
CA ALA A 421 -13.15 -5.25 9.72
C ALA A 421 -12.87 -4.26 10.85
N LYS A 422 -11.71 -3.60 10.78
CA LYS A 422 -11.30 -2.57 11.74
C LYS A 422 -11.73 -1.19 11.26
N PHE A 423 -12.17 -0.36 12.20
CA PHE A 423 -12.55 1.04 11.96
C PHE A 423 -11.70 1.98 12.79
N VAL A 424 -11.09 2.95 12.14
CA VAL A 424 -10.14 3.89 12.78
C VAL A 424 -10.71 5.29 12.78
N GLN A 425 -10.87 5.90 13.96
CA GLN A 425 -11.38 7.26 14.13
C GLN A 425 -10.38 8.31 13.67
N THR A 426 -9.10 8.11 13.99
CA THR A 426 -8.00 9.03 13.68
C THR A 426 -7.38 8.82 12.29
N GLY A 427 -7.99 7.98 11.44
CA GLY A 427 -7.40 7.55 10.17
C GLY A 427 -7.54 8.53 9.01
N THR A 428 -8.20 9.67 9.18
CA THR A 428 -8.38 10.69 8.14
C THR A 428 -8.26 12.10 8.70
N THR A 429 -7.89 13.06 7.85
CA THR A 429 -7.81 14.48 8.21
C THR A 429 -9.17 15.17 8.30
N THR A 430 -10.27 14.48 7.97
CA THR A 430 -11.60 15.08 7.77
C THR A 430 -12.62 14.66 8.82
N GLY A 431 -12.25 13.86 9.82
CA GLY A 431 -13.19 13.32 10.81
C GLY A 431 -14.00 12.10 10.33
N ARG A 432 -13.75 11.61 9.11
CA ARG A 432 -14.37 10.36 8.65
C ARG A 432 -13.66 9.16 9.25
N LEU A 433 -14.41 8.12 9.57
CA LEU A 433 -13.81 6.82 9.90
C LEU A 433 -13.09 6.25 8.65
N SER A 434 -11.94 5.65 8.85
CA SER A 434 -11.34 4.77 7.84
C SER A 434 -11.58 3.30 8.20
N SER A 435 -11.49 2.41 7.21
CA SER A 435 -11.67 0.97 7.40
C SER A 435 -10.44 0.23 6.88
N LYS A 436 -10.01 -0.80 7.64
CA LYS A 436 -8.90 -1.69 7.26
C LYS A 436 -9.20 -3.14 7.66
N ASP A 437 -8.46 -4.05 7.10
CA ASP A 437 -8.48 -5.49 7.37
C ASP A 437 -9.87 -6.18 7.21
N PRO A 438 -10.57 -5.98 6.05
CA PRO A 438 -10.25 -5.23 4.85
C PRO A 438 -10.85 -3.81 4.83
N ASN A 439 -10.43 -2.97 3.87
CA ASN A 439 -11.08 -1.68 3.63
C ASN A 439 -12.42 -1.89 2.91
N LEU A 440 -13.52 -1.87 3.66
CA LEU A 440 -14.88 -2.06 3.15
C LEU A 440 -15.44 -0.80 2.46
N GLN A 441 -14.87 0.37 2.70
CA GLN A 441 -15.36 1.64 2.14
C GLN A 441 -15.07 1.79 0.65
N ASN A 442 -14.13 1.00 0.11
CA ASN A 442 -13.71 1.05 -1.29
C ASN A 442 -14.41 0.00 -2.18
N ILE A 443 -15.40 -0.74 -1.66
CA ILE A 443 -16.17 -1.69 -2.47
C ILE A 443 -16.93 -0.90 -3.53
N PRO A 444 -16.73 -1.17 -4.84
CA PRO A 444 -17.37 -0.41 -5.91
C PRO A 444 -18.88 -0.47 -5.86
N ILE A 445 -19.52 0.65 -6.22
CA ILE A 445 -20.99 0.78 -6.26
C ILE A 445 -21.53 1.29 -7.60
N LYS A 446 -20.63 1.65 -8.53
CA LYS A 446 -21.01 2.28 -9.80
C LYS A 446 -21.29 1.27 -10.90
N THR A 447 -20.59 0.14 -10.89
CA THR A 447 -20.70 -0.91 -11.89
C THR A 447 -21.53 -2.07 -11.35
N GLU A 448 -22.21 -2.79 -12.23
CA GLU A 448 -22.99 -3.98 -11.87
C GLU A 448 -22.09 -5.07 -11.28
N SER A 449 -20.88 -5.23 -11.84
CA SER A 449 -19.86 -6.15 -11.37
C SER A 449 -19.39 -5.84 -9.95
N GLY A 450 -19.13 -4.58 -9.64
CA GLY A 450 -18.76 -4.14 -8.29
C GLY A 450 -19.93 -4.26 -7.30
N PHE A 451 -21.15 -3.91 -7.73
CA PHE A 451 -22.34 -4.02 -6.89
C PHE A 451 -22.66 -5.49 -6.52
N ALA A 452 -22.34 -6.44 -7.40
CA ALA A 452 -22.57 -7.87 -7.13
C ALA A 452 -21.85 -8.34 -5.86
N ILE A 453 -20.65 -7.81 -5.55
CA ILE A 453 -19.91 -8.18 -4.34
C ILE A 453 -20.69 -7.88 -3.06
N ARG A 454 -21.48 -6.80 -3.05
CA ARG A 454 -22.26 -6.39 -1.88
C ARG A 454 -23.35 -7.41 -1.49
N LYS A 455 -23.82 -8.23 -2.42
CA LYS A 455 -24.80 -9.30 -2.16
C LYS A 455 -24.25 -10.40 -1.25
N ALA A 456 -22.93 -10.49 -1.12
CA ALA A 456 -22.27 -11.40 -0.19
C ALA A 456 -22.39 -10.97 1.27
N PHE A 457 -22.68 -9.69 1.54
CA PHE A 457 -22.88 -9.17 2.88
C PHE A 457 -24.34 -9.37 3.27
N ILE A 458 -24.59 -10.30 4.17
CA ILE A 458 -25.93 -10.74 4.52
C ILE A 458 -26.26 -10.44 5.99
N ALA A 459 -27.55 -10.39 6.29
CA ALA A 459 -28.01 -10.33 7.67
C ALA A 459 -27.93 -11.73 8.30
N GLY A 460 -27.59 -11.79 9.58
CA GLY A 460 -27.66 -13.03 10.34
C GLY A 460 -29.11 -13.59 10.38
N LYS A 461 -29.24 -14.88 10.68
CA LYS A 461 -30.53 -15.57 10.73
C LYS A 461 -31.54 -14.81 11.61
N GLY A 462 -32.70 -14.51 11.06
CA GLY A 462 -33.77 -13.76 11.73
C GLY A 462 -33.53 -12.25 11.86
N LYS A 463 -32.52 -11.71 11.15
CA LYS A 463 -32.17 -10.27 11.14
C LYS A 463 -32.36 -9.69 9.74
N THR A 464 -32.39 -8.36 9.66
CA THR A 464 -32.45 -7.59 8.42
C THR A 464 -31.38 -6.52 8.44
N LEU A 465 -30.71 -6.28 7.31
CA LEU A 465 -29.83 -5.14 7.14
C LEU A 465 -30.66 -3.87 6.96
N LEU A 466 -30.40 -2.89 7.82
CA LEU A 466 -30.96 -1.55 7.70
C LEU A 466 -29.85 -0.60 7.28
N VAL A 467 -30.14 0.21 6.25
CA VAL A 467 -29.20 1.20 5.73
C VAL A 467 -29.81 2.58 5.92
N PHE A 468 -29.08 3.43 6.63
CA PHE A 468 -29.45 4.82 6.84
C PHE A 468 -28.36 5.72 6.25
N ASP A 469 -28.77 6.77 5.54
CA ASP A 469 -27.87 7.79 5.00
C ASP A 469 -28.49 9.16 5.15
N TYR A 470 -27.67 10.15 5.46
CA TYR A 470 -28.14 11.54 5.51
C TYR A 470 -28.33 12.08 4.10
N SER A 471 -29.51 12.60 3.82
CA SER A 471 -29.80 13.21 2.53
C SER A 471 -28.97 14.50 2.35
N GLN A 472 -27.97 14.42 1.46
CA GLN A 472 -27.16 15.56 0.98
C GLN A 472 -26.53 16.38 2.13
N ILE A 473 -26.06 15.71 3.19
CA ILE A 473 -25.55 16.37 4.42
C ILE A 473 -24.50 17.44 4.14
N GLN A 474 -23.58 17.19 3.21
CA GLN A 474 -22.52 18.15 2.89
C GLN A 474 -23.04 19.45 2.32
N LEU A 475 -24.05 19.41 1.45
CA LEU A 475 -24.70 20.62 0.93
C LEU A 475 -25.48 21.35 2.02
N ARG A 476 -26.12 20.63 2.95
CA ARG A 476 -26.81 21.22 4.10
C ARG A 476 -25.82 21.92 5.04
N VAL A 477 -24.67 21.30 5.31
CA VAL A 477 -23.60 21.91 6.11
C VAL A 477 -23.04 23.14 5.39
N ALA A 478 -22.78 23.07 4.07
CA ALA A 478 -22.32 24.21 3.29
C ALA A 478 -23.35 25.38 3.32
N ALA A 479 -24.64 25.08 3.18
CA ALA A 479 -25.70 26.09 3.29
C ALA A 479 -25.73 26.74 4.68
N PHE A 480 -25.60 25.95 5.73
CA PHE A 480 -25.58 26.44 7.11
C PHE A 480 -24.35 27.31 7.41
N LEU A 481 -23.14 26.83 7.05
CA LEU A 481 -21.89 27.54 7.33
C LEU A 481 -21.74 28.82 6.51
N SER A 482 -22.19 28.81 5.26
CA SER A 482 -22.18 30.00 4.41
C SER A 482 -23.28 31.03 4.76
N GLY A 483 -24.36 30.56 5.38
CA GLY A 483 -25.55 31.39 5.60
C GLY A 483 -26.29 31.73 4.30
N ASP A 484 -26.12 30.97 3.21
CA ASP A 484 -26.78 31.26 1.94
C ASP A 484 -28.28 30.99 2.01
N GLU A 485 -29.04 32.07 2.06
CA GLU A 485 -30.49 32.02 2.29
C GLU A 485 -31.24 31.21 1.21
N LYS A 486 -30.78 31.28 -0.05
CA LYS A 486 -31.41 30.56 -1.15
C LYS A 486 -31.22 29.04 -1.02
N LEU A 487 -30.04 28.60 -0.60
CA LEU A 487 -29.78 27.18 -0.32
C LEU A 487 -30.56 26.71 0.92
N ILE A 488 -30.57 27.52 1.98
CA ILE A 488 -31.30 27.23 3.22
C ILE A 488 -32.79 27.09 2.93
N GLU A 489 -33.36 27.98 2.12
CA GLU A 489 -34.77 27.95 1.73
C GLU A 489 -35.15 26.66 0.99
N ILE A 490 -34.31 26.22 0.02
CA ILE A 490 -34.52 24.96 -0.70
C ILE A 490 -34.61 23.79 0.28
N PHE A 491 -33.70 23.72 1.24
CA PHE A 491 -33.69 22.64 2.23
C PHE A 491 -34.88 22.70 3.20
N LYS A 492 -35.31 23.92 3.60
CA LYS A 492 -36.49 24.10 4.47
C LYS A 492 -37.78 23.68 3.79
N LYS A 493 -37.89 23.87 2.47
CA LYS A 493 -39.07 23.45 1.69
C LYS A 493 -39.09 21.94 1.42
N GLY A 494 -38.02 21.21 1.72
CA GLY A 494 -37.92 19.77 1.44
C GLY A 494 -37.85 19.43 -0.04
N GLU A 495 -37.49 20.38 -0.88
CA GLU A 495 -37.36 20.21 -2.32
C GLU A 495 -36.14 19.35 -2.70
N ASP A 496 -36.20 18.69 -3.86
CA ASP A 496 -34.99 18.05 -4.43
C ASP A 496 -33.96 19.12 -4.77
N ILE A 497 -32.86 19.16 -4.02
CA ILE A 497 -31.83 20.20 -4.15
C ILE A 497 -31.28 20.33 -5.58
N HIS A 498 -31.15 19.21 -6.31
CA HIS A 498 -30.60 19.24 -7.66
C HIS A 498 -31.60 19.84 -8.65
N THR A 499 -32.89 19.56 -8.47
CA THR A 499 -33.95 20.17 -9.27
C THR A 499 -34.13 21.65 -8.91
N ALA A 500 -34.13 21.99 -7.64
CA ALA A 500 -34.28 23.38 -7.20
C ALA A 500 -33.07 24.24 -7.62
N VAL A 501 -31.84 23.72 -7.52
CA VAL A 501 -30.65 24.43 -8.03
C VAL A 501 -30.72 24.56 -9.55
N ALA A 502 -31.11 23.51 -10.28
CA ALA A 502 -31.28 23.61 -11.73
C ALA A 502 -32.31 24.69 -12.10
N SER A 503 -33.47 24.72 -11.45
CA SER A 503 -34.49 25.75 -11.65
C SER A 503 -33.92 27.16 -11.49
N LYS A 504 -33.16 27.41 -10.41
CA LYS A 504 -32.55 28.72 -10.11
C LYS A 504 -31.42 29.10 -11.09
N VAL A 505 -30.53 28.17 -11.40
CA VAL A 505 -29.36 28.43 -12.27
C VAL A 505 -29.77 28.57 -13.74
N PHE A 506 -30.70 27.73 -14.21
CA PHE A 506 -31.20 27.84 -15.59
C PHE A 506 -32.35 28.84 -15.74
N ASN A 507 -32.79 29.45 -14.64
CA ASN A 507 -33.92 30.38 -14.58
C ASN A 507 -35.19 29.83 -15.25
N VAL A 508 -35.56 28.62 -14.89
CA VAL A 508 -36.76 27.92 -15.35
C VAL A 508 -37.64 27.46 -14.16
N PRO A 509 -38.97 27.42 -14.29
CA PRO A 509 -39.82 26.83 -13.25
C PRO A 509 -39.43 25.38 -12.93
N LEU A 510 -39.66 24.95 -11.68
CA LEU A 510 -39.33 23.58 -11.21
C LEU A 510 -39.87 22.48 -12.12
N GLU A 511 -41.10 22.66 -12.62
CA GLU A 511 -41.79 21.71 -13.48
C GLU A 511 -41.19 21.62 -14.89
N LYS A 512 -40.40 22.59 -15.28
CA LYS A 512 -39.70 22.64 -16.58
C LYS A 512 -38.25 22.16 -16.49
N VAL A 513 -37.78 21.77 -15.31
CA VAL A 513 -36.44 21.20 -15.16
C VAL A 513 -36.41 19.80 -15.75
N ASP A 514 -35.69 19.62 -16.82
CA ASP A 514 -35.49 18.33 -17.45
C ASP A 514 -34.40 17.49 -16.75
N LYS A 515 -34.28 16.22 -17.17
CA LYS A 515 -33.28 15.29 -16.60
C LYS A 515 -31.85 15.75 -16.80
N GLU A 516 -31.56 16.42 -17.89
CA GLU A 516 -30.21 16.91 -18.21
C GLU A 516 -29.84 18.13 -17.37
N MET A 517 -30.74 19.07 -17.19
CA MET A 517 -30.57 20.21 -16.28
C MET A 517 -30.32 19.72 -14.84
N ARG A 518 -31.13 18.78 -14.38
CA ARG A 518 -30.95 18.17 -13.05
C ARG A 518 -29.61 17.44 -12.92
N ARG A 519 -29.18 16.73 -13.97
CA ARG A 519 -27.87 16.06 -14.01
C ARG A 519 -26.71 17.07 -13.91
N LYS A 520 -26.76 18.15 -14.69
CA LYS A 520 -25.77 19.23 -14.66
C LYS A 520 -25.71 19.89 -13.27
N ALA A 521 -26.86 20.19 -12.68
CA ALA A 521 -26.93 20.73 -11.32
C ALA A 521 -26.37 19.76 -10.27
N LYS A 522 -26.62 18.45 -10.42
CA LYS A 522 -26.01 17.44 -9.53
C LYS A 522 -24.49 17.43 -9.60
N VAL A 523 -23.91 17.49 -10.80
CA VAL A 523 -22.46 17.53 -11.02
C VAL A 523 -21.84 18.76 -10.37
N ILE A 524 -22.42 19.94 -10.57
CA ILE A 524 -21.87 21.18 -10.01
C ILE A 524 -22.04 21.24 -8.48
N ASN A 525 -23.19 20.82 -7.96
CA ASN A 525 -23.45 20.80 -6.52
C ASN A 525 -22.42 19.97 -5.72
N PHE A 526 -22.07 18.80 -6.23
CA PHE A 526 -21.02 17.98 -5.62
C PHE A 526 -19.63 18.55 -5.90
N GLY A 527 -19.40 18.99 -7.15
CA GLY A 527 -18.09 19.48 -7.58
C GLY A 527 -17.60 20.69 -6.79
N ILE A 528 -18.48 21.63 -6.50
CA ILE A 528 -18.12 22.89 -5.82
C ILE A 528 -17.58 22.63 -4.41
N ILE A 529 -18.21 21.76 -3.64
CA ILE A 529 -17.76 21.43 -2.27
C ILE A 529 -16.33 20.87 -2.28
N TYR A 530 -15.95 20.16 -3.35
CA TYR A 530 -14.64 19.58 -3.54
C TYR A 530 -13.67 20.44 -4.38
N GLY A 531 -13.98 21.72 -4.55
CA GLY A 531 -13.10 22.65 -5.27
C GLY A 531 -13.00 22.42 -6.78
N MET A 532 -14.04 21.84 -7.39
CA MET A 532 -14.09 21.62 -8.84
C MET A 532 -14.04 22.96 -9.60
N GLY A 533 -12.99 23.16 -10.39
CA GLY A 533 -12.89 24.29 -11.30
C GLY A 533 -13.55 24.02 -12.65
N VAL A 534 -13.65 25.05 -13.48
CA VAL A 534 -14.34 25.03 -14.79
C VAL A 534 -13.82 23.92 -15.73
N ARG A 535 -12.52 23.64 -15.74
CA ARG A 535 -11.94 22.57 -16.60
C ARG A 535 -12.48 21.18 -16.25
N ALA A 536 -12.59 20.88 -14.95
CA ALA A 536 -13.15 19.61 -14.51
C ALA A 536 -14.66 19.56 -14.72
N LEU A 537 -15.37 20.70 -14.53
CA LEU A 537 -16.78 20.82 -14.82
C LEU A 537 -17.07 20.55 -16.31
N LYS A 538 -16.31 21.14 -17.24
CA LYS A 538 -16.40 20.86 -18.67
C LYS A 538 -16.31 19.35 -18.97
N GLN A 539 -15.33 18.65 -18.37
CA GLN A 539 -15.15 17.21 -18.59
C GLN A 539 -16.34 16.40 -18.05
N ASN A 540 -16.81 16.71 -16.85
CA ASN A 540 -17.94 16.00 -16.23
C ASN A 540 -19.28 16.28 -16.92
N LEU A 541 -19.45 17.45 -17.53
CA LEU A 541 -20.65 17.82 -18.28
C LEU A 541 -20.60 17.39 -19.74
N ASN A 542 -19.42 17.00 -20.23
CA ASN A 542 -19.17 16.75 -21.66
C ASN A 542 -19.60 17.95 -22.52
N SER A 543 -19.22 19.19 -22.09
CA SER A 543 -19.64 20.46 -22.69
C SER A 543 -18.45 21.24 -23.26
N THR A 544 -18.71 22.38 -23.86
CA THR A 544 -17.66 23.32 -24.27
C THR A 544 -17.09 24.09 -23.08
N MET A 545 -15.95 24.76 -23.24
CA MET A 545 -15.37 25.58 -22.16
C MET A 545 -16.27 26.79 -21.86
N GLU A 546 -16.88 27.35 -22.88
CA GLU A 546 -17.78 28.50 -22.77
C GLU A 546 -19.05 28.17 -21.98
N GLU A 547 -19.68 27.04 -22.32
CA GLU A 547 -20.85 26.53 -21.57
C GLU A 547 -20.51 26.20 -20.10
N ALA A 548 -19.35 25.61 -19.86
CA ALA A 548 -18.92 25.29 -18.50
C ALA A 548 -18.61 26.54 -17.67
N ASN A 549 -17.96 27.56 -18.27
CA ASN A 549 -17.74 28.85 -17.63
C ASN A 549 -19.07 29.53 -17.29
N LYS A 550 -19.96 29.64 -18.26
CA LYS A 550 -21.27 30.26 -18.04
C LYS A 550 -22.04 29.58 -16.93
N PHE A 551 -22.09 28.26 -16.94
CA PHE A 551 -22.80 27.50 -15.92
C PHE A 551 -22.17 27.67 -14.52
N TYR A 552 -20.84 27.76 -14.46
CA TYR A 552 -20.10 28.01 -13.23
C TYR A 552 -20.38 29.42 -12.66
N GLU A 553 -20.36 30.43 -13.51
CA GLU A 553 -20.69 31.82 -13.17
C GLU A 553 -22.14 31.96 -12.72
N ASP A 554 -23.09 31.40 -13.46
CA ASP A 554 -24.51 31.43 -13.14
C ASP A 554 -24.79 30.77 -11.78
N TYR A 555 -24.09 29.69 -11.46
CA TYR A 555 -24.19 29.03 -10.15
C TYR A 555 -23.72 29.96 -9.02
N PHE A 556 -22.55 30.54 -9.12
CA PHE A 556 -21.98 31.38 -8.08
C PHE A 556 -22.69 32.74 -7.98
N ASN A 557 -23.20 33.27 -9.06
CA ASN A 557 -24.07 34.44 -9.03
C ASN A 557 -25.41 34.14 -8.32
N THR A 558 -25.93 32.95 -8.50
CA THR A 558 -27.16 32.50 -7.82
C THR A 558 -26.94 32.32 -6.33
N PHE A 559 -25.82 31.69 -5.93
CA PHE A 559 -25.45 31.39 -4.55
C PHE A 559 -24.21 32.21 -4.12
N SER A 560 -24.36 33.52 -4.19
CA SER A 560 -23.25 34.47 -3.98
C SER A 560 -22.68 34.43 -2.56
N THR A 561 -23.50 34.14 -1.55
CA THR A 561 -23.04 34.03 -0.17
C THR A 561 -22.21 32.78 0.05
N LEU A 562 -22.57 31.67 -0.59
CA LEU A 562 -21.73 30.45 -0.63
C LEU A 562 -20.40 30.72 -1.34
N ALA A 563 -20.42 31.42 -2.50
CA ALA A 563 -19.20 31.79 -3.22
C ALA A 563 -18.22 32.57 -2.33
N LYS A 564 -18.70 33.59 -1.66
CA LYS A 564 -17.92 34.43 -0.73
C LYS A 564 -17.33 33.58 0.41
N TYR A 565 -18.13 32.74 1.02
CA TYR A 565 -17.69 31.85 2.11
C TYR A 565 -16.55 30.91 1.66
N LEU A 566 -16.65 30.32 0.47
CA LEU A 566 -15.61 29.43 -0.08
C LEU A 566 -14.31 30.19 -0.36
N ASP A 567 -14.38 31.40 -0.90
CA ASP A 567 -13.20 32.22 -1.16
C ASP A 567 -12.52 32.69 0.14
N GLU A 568 -13.29 33.14 1.11
CA GLU A 568 -12.79 33.50 2.45
C GLU A 568 -12.11 32.31 3.14
N THR A 569 -12.70 31.11 3.03
CA THR A 569 -12.13 29.88 3.60
C THR A 569 -10.81 29.51 2.91
N ARG A 570 -10.73 29.66 1.58
CA ARG A 570 -9.50 29.43 0.80
C ARG A 570 -8.38 30.39 1.22
N ILE A 571 -8.72 31.68 1.41
CA ILE A 571 -7.75 32.68 1.83
C ILE A 571 -7.26 32.40 3.26
N LYS A 572 -8.14 31.97 4.17
CA LYS A 572 -7.76 31.58 5.54
C LYS A 572 -6.82 30.39 5.52
N ALA A 573 -7.15 29.33 4.78
CA ALA A 573 -6.32 28.13 4.66
C ALA A 573 -4.92 28.41 4.07
N GLY A 574 -4.80 29.39 3.17
CA GLY A 574 -3.50 29.80 2.62
C GLY A 574 -2.62 30.62 3.58
N LYS A 575 -3.17 31.05 4.73
CA LYS A 575 -2.46 31.82 5.77
C LYS A 575 -2.09 30.98 6.99
N MET A 576 -2.65 29.80 7.11
CA MET A 576 -2.32 28.79 8.13
C MET A 576 -1.12 27.96 7.67
#